data_9fe6cccd868e6606b8f00ab3db00a6ca
#
_entry.id   9fe6cccd868e6606b8f00ab3db00a6ca
#
_cell.length_a   1.000
_cell.length_b   1.000
_cell.length_c   1.000
_cell.angle_alpha   90.00
_cell.angle_beta   90.00
_cell.angle_gamma   90.00
#
_symmetry.space_group_name_H-M   'P 1'
#
loop_
_entity.id
_entity.type
_entity.pdbx_description
1 polymer ?
#
loop_
_entity_poly.entity_id
_entity_poly.type
_entity_poly.pdbx_seq_one_letter_code
_entity_poly.pdbx_strand_id
1 'polypeptide(L)'
;MKRVVQYGAYPIVLLSSVWGNLSLMEAEAGFLLATYLPVTIGTLLIIWLELQMPYRALWKPSGKEVAEDSMFLALVHVVWPKLLAIGVAYLLFDIWNGQGWPTYRWWPRDWSVLVQTIMMALMIDSTRYWLHRLSHEWGSLWRFHAVHHSPHRLYTLNVGRFHPIDK
;
A
#
# COMPACT_ATOMS: atom_id res chain seq x y z
N MET A 1 10.58 -14.21 -25.46
CA MET A 1 9.32 -13.58 -25.06
C MET A 1 9.09 -13.60 -23.55
N LYS A 2 9.09 -14.75 -22.83
CA LYS A 2 8.86 -14.80 -21.35
C LYS A 2 9.81 -13.90 -20.54
N ARG A 3 11.12 -13.89 -20.82
CA ARG A 3 12.08 -13.03 -20.10
C ARG A 3 11.84 -11.53 -20.30
N VAL A 4 11.44 -11.11 -21.49
CA VAL A 4 11.15 -9.69 -21.77
C VAL A 4 9.93 -9.23 -20.96
N VAL A 5 8.88 -10.04 -20.91
CA VAL A 5 7.69 -9.73 -20.06
C VAL A 5 8.07 -9.76 -18.58
N GLN A 6 8.86 -10.72 -18.15
CA GLN A 6 9.27 -10.89 -16.74
C GLN A 6 10.05 -9.68 -16.20
N TYR A 7 10.95 -9.09 -17.00
CA TYR A 7 11.73 -7.94 -16.58
C TYR A 7 11.13 -6.59 -16.99
N GLY A 8 10.30 -6.57 -18.06
CA GLY A 8 9.71 -5.35 -18.60
C GLY A 8 8.35 -5.01 -18.02
N ALA A 9 7.57 -6.00 -17.54
CA ALA A 9 6.19 -5.77 -17.12
C ALA A 9 6.10 -4.72 -16.00
N TYR A 10 6.87 -4.89 -14.92
CA TYR A 10 6.82 -3.97 -13.78
C TYR A 10 7.22 -2.53 -14.16
N PRO A 11 8.38 -2.26 -14.77
CA PRO A 11 8.75 -0.90 -15.14
C PRO A 11 7.78 -0.28 -16.17
N ILE A 12 7.26 -1.06 -17.12
CA ILE A 12 6.30 -0.56 -18.11
C ILE A 12 5.00 -0.17 -17.41
N VAL A 13 4.45 -1.02 -16.55
CA VAL A 13 3.21 -0.73 -15.81
C VAL A 13 3.40 0.48 -14.92
N LEU A 14 4.52 0.57 -14.18
CA LEU A 14 4.82 1.70 -13.33
C LEU A 14 4.88 3.02 -14.13
N LEU A 15 5.69 3.05 -15.18
CA LEU A 15 5.84 4.25 -16.02
C LEU A 15 4.54 4.64 -16.71
N SER A 16 3.77 3.66 -17.21
CA SER A 16 2.45 3.91 -17.80
C SER A 16 1.46 4.46 -16.78
N SER A 17 1.50 3.98 -15.53
CA SER A 17 0.63 4.49 -14.46
C SER A 17 0.99 5.92 -14.07
N VAL A 18 2.29 6.22 -13.97
CA VAL A 18 2.76 7.60 -13.71
C VAL A 18 2.38 8.52 -14.86
N TRP A 19 2.62 8.11 -16.10
CA TRP A 19 2.24 8.90 -17.28
C TRP A 19 0.73 9.13 -17.34
N GLY A 20 -0.06 8.09 -17.11
CA GLY A 20 -1.53 8.19 -17.06
C GLY A 20 -2.02 9.14 -15.96
N ASN A 21 -1.41 9.11 -14.78
CA ASN A 21 -1.70 10.06 -13.71
C ASN A 21 -1.43 11.50 -14.15
N LEU A 22 -0.24 11.77 -14.68
CA LEU A 22 0.14 13.11 -15.15
C LEU A 22 -0.79 13.61 -16.25
N SER A 23 -1.08 12.78 -17.25
CA SER A 23 -1.99 13.13 -18.36
C SER A 23 -3.41 13.43 -17.88
N LEU A 24 -3.92 12.67 -16.92
CA LEU A 24 -5.25 12.92 -16.36
C LEU A 24 -5.28 14.17 -15.48
N MET A 25 -4.19 14.47 -14.78
CA MET A 25 -4.05 15.73 -14.02
C MET A 25 -4.01 16.94 -14.95
N GLU A 26 -3.26 16.86 -16.06
CA GLU A 26 -3.23 17.92 -17.09
C GLU A 26 -4.59 18.11 -17.77
N ALA A 27 -5.36 17.04 -17.94
CA ALA A 27 -6.72 17.06 -18.47
C ALA A 27 -7.79 17.50 -17.45
N GLU A 28 -7.38 17.94 -16.24
CA GLU A 28 -8.28 18.38 -15.17
C GLU A 28 -9.33 17.34 -14.75
N ALA A 29 -9.01 16.04 -14.92
CA ALA A 29 -9.94 14.94 -14.65
C ALA A 29 -10.29 14.75 -13.15
N GLY A 30 -9.72 15.61 -12.29
CA GLY A 30 -9.89 15.55 -10.84
C GLY A 30 -8.94 14.56 -10.16
N PHE A 31 -8.50 14.94 -8.96
CA PHE A 31 -7.47 14.22 -8.21
C PHE A 31 -7.78 12.73 -8.00
N LEU A 32 -9.01 12.39 -7.64
CA LEU A 32 -9.37 10.99 -7.37
C LEU A 32 -9.27 10.13 -8.63
N LEU A 33 -9.82 10.59 -9.75
CA LEU A 33 -9.77 9.85 -11.01
C LEU A 33 -8.35 9.73 -11.53
N ALA A 34 -7.60 10.82 -11.55
CA ALA A 34 -6.22 10.85 -12.01
C ALA A 34 -5.30 9.92 -11.19
N THR A 35 -5.55 9.78 -9.88
CA THR A 35 -4.73 8.95 -9.00
C THR A 35 -5.15 7.47 -9.05
N TYR A 36 -6.42 7.19 -8.86
CA TYR A 36 -6.85 5.80 -8.66
C TYR A 36 -7.04 5.02 -9.96
N LEU A 37 -7.42 5.65 -11.07
CA LEU A 37 -7.66 4.92 -12.32
C LEU A 37 -6.38 4.27 -12.89
N PRO A 38 -5.25 4.98 -13.08
CA PRO A 38 -4.02 4.36 -13.58
C PRO A 38 -3.46 3.29 -12.65
N VAL A 39 -3.51 3.51 -11.34
CA VAL A 39 -3.06 2.53 -10.34
C VAL A 39 -3.93 1.27 -10.37
N THR A 40 -5.25 1.42 -10.47
CA THR A 40 -6.17 0.28 -10.55
C THR A 40 -5.94 -0.53 -11.82
N ILE A 41 -5.83 0.12 -12.98
CA ILE A 41 -5.54 -0.54 -14.26
C ILE A 41 -4.19 -1.27 -14.19
N GLY A 42 -3.14 -0.60 -13.68
CA GLY A 42 -1.82 -1.19 -13.52
C GLY A 42 -1.85 -2.43 -12.61
N THR A 43 -2.54 -2.35 -11.48
CA THR A 43 -2.69 -3.45 -10.53
C THR A 43 -3.42 -4.64 -11.17
N LEU A 44 -4.54 -4.39 -11.84
CA LEU A 44 -5.30 -5.44 -12.53
C LEU A 44 -4.47 -6.11 -13.65
N LEU A 45 -3.67 -5.33 -14.37
CA LEU A 45 -2.78 -5.87 -15.39
C LEU A 45 -1.69 -6.75 -14.78
N ILE A 46 -1.08 -6.36 -13.67
CA ILE A 46 -0.08 -7.19 -12.96
C ILE A 46 -0.73 -8.49 -12.47
N ILE A 47 -1.90 -8.43 -11.85
CA ILE A 47 -2.63 -9.62 -11.41
C ILE A 47 -2.93 -10.55 -12.58
N TRP A 48 -3.41 -9.99 -13.71
CA TRP A 48 -3.69 -10.79 -14.91
C TRP A 48 -2.42 -11.46 -15.47
N LEU A 49 -1.32 -10.71 -15.59
CA LEU A 49 -0.03 -11.24 -16.05
C LEU A 49 0.48 -12.36 -15.14
N GLU A 50 0.36 -12.19 -13.84
CA GLU A 50 0.77 -13.19 -12.84
C GLU A 50 -0.07 -14.48 -12.95
N LEU A 51 -1.37 -14.37 -13.14
CA LEU A 51 -2.25 -15.53 -13.35
C LEU A 51 -1.94 -16.28 -14.64
N GLN A 52 -1.53 -15.56 -15.71
CA GLN A 52 -1.14 -16.19 -16.99
C GLN A 52 0.28 -16.77 -16.95
N MET A 53 1.20 -16.13 -16.23
CA MET A 53 2.62 -16.47 -16.22
C MET A 53 3.17 -16.49 -14.78
N PRO A 54 2.66 -17.36 -13.91
CA PRO A 54 3.15 -17.43 -12.54
C PRO A 54 4.64 -17.76 -12.52
N TYR A 55 5.39 -17.18 -11.58
CA TYR A 55 6.82 -17.45 -11.42
C TYR A 55 7.09 -18.95 -11.19
N ARG A 56 6.25 -19.60 -10.38
CA ARG A 56 6.20 -21.05 -10.20
C ARG A 56 4.78 -21.54 -10.46
N ALA A 57 4.61 -22.59 -11.25
CA ALA A 57 3.28 -23.17 -11.52
C ALA A 57 2.49 -23.51 -10.24
N LEU A 58 3.21 -23.95 -9.19
CA LEU A 58 2.65 -24.24 -7.87
C LEU A 58 2.11 -23.00 -7.13
N TRP A 59 2.47 -21.79 -7.57
CA TRP A 59 2.01 -20.54 -6.95
C TRP A 59 0.73 -20.01 -7.56
N LYS A 60 0.18 -20.70 -8.57
CA LYS A 60 -1.11 -20.32 -9.12
C LYS A 60 -2.19 -20.53 -8.04
N PRO A 61 -2.89 -19.46 -7.62
CA PRO A 61 -3.88 -19.56 -6.56
C PRO A 61 -5.13 -20.34 -7.03
N SER A 62 -5.81 -20.96 -6.09
CA SER A 62 -7.18 -21.49 -6.31
C SER A 62 -8.19 -20.36 -6.24
N GLY A 63 -9.39 -20.57 -6.79
CA GLY A 63 -10.46 -19.57 -6.69
C GLY A 63 -10.83 -19.21 -5.24
N LYS A 64 -10.74 -20.18 -4.32
CA LYS A 64 -10.98 -19.95 -2.89
C LYS A 64 -9.92 -19.04 -2.29
N GLU A 65 -8.63 -19.28 -2.57
CA GLU A 65 -7.52 -18.42 -2.10
C GLU A 65 -7.67 -16.99 -2.65
N VAL A 66 -8.03 -16.84 -3.93
CA VAL A 66 -8.28 -15.52 -4.54
C VAL A 66 -9.40 -14.78 -3.81
N ALA A 67 -10.50 -15.46 -3.49
CA ALA A 67 -11.62 -14.85 -2.77
C ALA A 67 -11.24 -14.43 -1.35
N GLU A 68 -10.56 -15.31 -0.59
CA GLU A 68 -10.09 -15.03 0.76
C GLU A 68 -9.10 -13.85 0.78
N ASP A 69 -8.09 -13.86 -0.10
CA ASP A 69 -7.07 -12.83 -0.14
C ASP A 69 -7.62 -11.48 -0.65
N SER A 70 -8.59 -11.51 -1.57
CA SER A 70 -9.32 -10.30 -1.98
C SER A 70 -10.11 -9.70 -0.82
N MET A 71 -10.71 -10.53 0.03
CA MET A 71 -11.39 -10.06 1.24
C MET A 71 -10.41 -9.44 2.24
N PHE A 72 -9.26 -10.09 2.49
CA PHE A 72 -8.20 -9.49 3.32
C PHE A 72 -7.73 -8.16 2.76
N LEU A 73 -7.48 -8.07 1.46
CA LEU A 73 -7.07 -6.85 0.79
C LEU A 73 -8.11 -5.74 0.99
N ALA A 74 -9.39 -6.03 0.75
CA ALA A 74 -10.46 -5.06 0.91
C ALA A 74 -10.62 -4.61 2.37
N LEU A 75 -10.70 -5.55 3.31
CA LEU A 75 -10.98 -5.23 4.72
C LEU A 75 -9.75 -4.62 5.42
N VAL A 76 -8.57 -5.20 5.25
CA VAL A 76 -7.39 -4.83 6.03
C VAL A 76 -6.59 -3.69 5.36
N HIS A 77 -6.57 -3.60 4.03
CA HIS A 77 -5.83 -2.54 3.35
C HIS A 77 -6.67 -1.34 2.93
N VAL A 78 -7.98 -1.51 2.74
CA VAL A 78 -8.84 -0.40 2.29
C VAL A 78 -9.71 0.11 3.43
N VAL A 79 -10.50 -0.76 4.06
CA VAL A 79 -11.50 -0.34 5.05
C VAL A 79 -10.84 0.01 6.38
N TRP A 80 -10.05 -0.91 6.95
CA TRP A 80 -9.47 -0.77 8.28
C TRP A 80 -8.58 0.46 8.46
N PRO A 81 -7.61 0.77 7.58
CA PRO A 81 -6.79 1.97 7.71
C PRO A 81 -7.58 3.26 7.62
N LYS A 82 -8.65 3.30 6.81
CA LYS A 82 -9.52 4.47 6.72
C LYS A 82 -10.31 4.69 8.02
N LEU A 83 -10.85 3.63 8.60
CA LEU A 83 -11.57 3.71 9.87
C LEU A 83 -10.63 4.16 11.00
N LEU A 84 -9.42 3.60 11.07
CA LEU A 84 -8.40 4.03 12.03
C LEU A 84 -7.98 5.48 11.80
N ALA A 85 -7.70 5.88 10.56
CA ALA A 85 -7.29 7.24 10.26
C ALA A 85 -8.37 8.25 10.65
N ILE A 86 -9.64 7.98 10.37
CA ILE A 86 -10.76 8.83 10.75
C ILE A 86 -10.89 8.87 12.29
N GLY A 87 -10.85 7.73 12.98
CA GLY A 87 -10.96 7.65 14.44
C GLY A 87 -9.81 8.37 15.13
N VAL A 88 -8.56 8.14 14.69
CA VAL A 88 -7.37 8.80 15.24
C VAL A 88 -7.40 10.30 14.95
N ALA A 89 -7.77 10.72 13.73
CA ALA A 89 -7.85 12.13 13.38
C ALA A 89 -8.89 12.86 14.24
N TYR A 90 -10.06 12.23 14.47
CA TYR A 90 -11.10 12.79 15.34
C TYR A 90 -10.62 12.92 16.80
N LEU A 91 -9.99 11.83 17.34
CA LEU A 91 -9.44 11.83 18.68
C LEU A 91 -8.35 12.90 18.87
N LEU A 92 -7.41 13.00 17.93
CA LEU A 92 -6.36 14.00 17.98
C LEU A 92 -6.89 15.42 17.87
N PHE A 93 -7.91 15.64 17.03
CA PHE A 93 -8.58 16.93 16.90
C PHE A 93 -9.28 17.35 18.20
N ASP A 94 -9.97 16.43 18.85
CA ASP A 94 -10.65 16.67 20.11
C ASP A 94 -9.67 16.99 21.24
N ILE A 95 -8.61 16.18 21.39
CA ILE A 95 -7.54 16.43 22.36
C ILE A 95 -6.86 17.78 22.10
N TRP A 96 -6.55 18.09 20.83
CA TRP A 96 -5.90 19.32 20.44
C TRP A 96 -6.73 20.56 20.81
N ASN A 97 -8.00 20.55 20.48
CA ASN A 97 -8.90 21.66 20.80
C ASN A 97 -9.16 21.81 22.28
N GLY A 98 -9.28 20.67 23.01
CA GLY A 98 -9.51 20.67 24.45
C GLY A 98 -8.31 21.16 25.29
N GLN A 99 -7.09 20.99 24.81
CA GLN A 99 -5.86 21.32 25.55
C GLN A 99 -5.28 22.71 25.22
N GLY A 100 -5.79 23.38 24.18
CA GLY A 100 -5.26 24.67 23.76
C GLY A 100 -3.77 24.64 23.36
N TRP A 101 -3.30 23.51 22.85
CA TRP A 101 -1.90 23.33 22.53
C TRP A 101 -1.43 24.30 21.45
N PRO A 102 -0.21 24.87 21.58
CA PRO A 102 0.31 25.77 20.58
C PRO A 102 0.56 25.05 19.26
N THR A 103 0.20 25.72 18.15
CA THR A 103 0.48 25.22 16.79
C THR A 103 1.97 25.35 16.48
N TYR A 104 2.75 24.33 16.77
CA TYR A 104 4.14 24.28 16.35
C TYR A 104 4.26 24.02 14.86
N ARG A 105 5.08 24.83 14.18
CA ARG A 105 5.39 24.63 12.75
C ARG A 105 6.59 23.69 12.63
N TRP A 106 6.38 22.40 12.91
CA TRP A 106 7.45 21.39 12.83
C TRP A 106 7.83 21.01 11.39
N TRP A 107 6.93 21.22 10.45
CA TRP A 107 7.14 20.84 9.07
C TRP A 107 7.82 21.95 8.30
N PRO A 108 8.90 21.68 7.53
CA PRO A 108 9.66 22.68 6.78
C PRO A 108 8.88 23.12 5.52
N ARG A 109 7.86 23.94 5.70
CA ARG A 109 6.94 24.37 4.62
C ARG A 109 7.62 25.20 3.54
N ASP A 110 8.73 25.86 3.88
CA ASP A 110 9.48 26.71 2.97
C ASP A 110 10.47 25.94 2.08
N TRP A 111 10.62 24.62 2.31
CA TRP A 111 11.44 23.78 1.48
C TRP A 111 10.71 23.37 0.19
N SER A 112 11.47 23.00 -0.85
CA SER A 112 10.87 22.54 -2.10
C SER A 112 9.96 21.32 -1.86
N VAL A 113 8.87 21.22 -2.62
CA VAL A 113 7.92 20.08 -2.52
C VAL A 113 8.65 18.74 -2.70
N LEU A 114 9.63 18.68 -3.59
CA LEU A 114 10.42 17.47 -3.81
C LEU A 114 11.14 17.02 -2.53
N VAL A 115 11.80 17.94 -1.82
CA VAL A 115 12.51 17.63 -0.57
C VAL A 115 11.52 17.19 0.52
N GLN A 116 10.39 17.90 0.66
CA GLN A 116 9.33 17.52 1.59
C GLN A 116 8.78 16.11 1.29
N THR A 117 8.58 15.77 0.02
CA THR A 117 8.10 14.45 -0.42
C THR A 117 9.12 13.36 -0.10
N ILE A 118 10.40 13.59 -0.38
CA ILE A 118 11.48 12.63 -0.05
C ILE A 118 11.56 12.42 1.47
N MET A 119 11.54 13.48 2.25
CA MET A 119 11.53 13.38 3.72
C MET A 119 10.36 12.54 4.23
N MET A 120 9.15 12.85 3.75
CA MET A 120 7.94 12.11 4.14
C MET A 120 8.06 10.63 3.77
N ALA A 121 8.50 10.31 2.55
CA ALA A 121 8.72 8.95 2.09
C ALA A 121 9.72 8.21 2.99
N LEU A 122 10.87 8.82 3.28
CA LEU A 122 11.88 8.23 4.17
C LEU A 122 11.37 8.01 5.60
N MET A 123 10.59 8.93 6.15
CA MET A 123 9.98 8.78 7.47
C MET A 123 8.99 7.61 7.49
N ILE A 124 8.11 7.52 6.49
CA ILE A 124 7.12 6.43 6.37
C ILE A 124 7.83 5.09 6.22
N ASP A 125 8.80 4.98 5.31
CA ASP A 125 9.50 3.73 5.04
C ASP A 125 10.37 3.30 6.23
N SER A 126 11.04 4.24 6.91
CA SER A 126 11.79 3.95 8.14
C SER A 126 10.87 3.41 9.24
N THR A 127 9.72 4.04 9.44
CA THR A 127 8.74 3.59 10.44
C THR A 127 8.24 2.18 10.12
N ARG A 128 7.88 1.92 8.86
CA ARG A 128 7.44 0.61 8.39
C ARG A 128 8.52 -0.46 8.57
N TYR A 129 9.76 -0.13 8.20
CA TYR A 129 10.90 -1.05 8.37
C TYR A 129 11.08 -1.46 9.82
N TRP A 130 11.12 -0.49 10.75
CA TRP A 130 11.31 -0.79 12.16
C TRP A 130 10.15 -1.56 12.78
N LEU A 131 8.91 -1.21 12.46
CA LEU A 131 7.74 -1.97 12.91
C LEU A 131 7.77 -3.40 12.40
N HIS A 132 8.04 -3.61 11.11
CA HIS A 132 8.16 -4.94 10.52
C HIS A 132 9.28 -5.75 11.15
N ARG A 133 10.45 -5.15 11.37
CA ARG A 133 11.58 -5.78 12.05
C ARG A 133 11.22 -6.19 13.48
N LEU A 134 10.61 -5.30 14.24
CA LEU A 134 10.14 -5.60 15.60
C LEU A 134 9.12 -6.72 15.62
N SER A 135 8.26 -6.81 14.61
CA SER A 135 7.28 -7.89 14.46
C SER A 135 7.95 -9.27 14.27
N HIS A 136 9.17 -9.32 13.75
CA HIS A 136 9.96 -10.55 13.68
C HIS A 136 10.74 -10.86 14.98
N GLU A 137 11.08 -9.86 15.76
CA GLU A 137 11.91 -10.02 16.96
C GLU A 137 11.09 -10.22 18.25
N TRP A 138 9.86 -9.65 18.32
CA TRP A 138 9.01 -9.72 19.51
C TRP A 138 7.89 -10.77 19.36
N GLY A 139 7.91 -11.80 20.21
CA GLY A 139 6.95 -12.90 20.13
C GLY A 139 5.47 -12.49 20.25
N SER A 140 5.16 -11.40 20.96
CA SER A 140 3.79 -10.85 21.02
C SER A 140 3.35 -10.23 19.70
N LEU A 141 4.24 -9.52 19.01
CA LEU A 141 3.97 -8.93 17.70
C LEU A 141 3.97 -10.01 16.61
N TRP A 142 4.88 -10.99 16.71
CA TRP A 142 4.93 -12.12 15.80
C TRP A 142 3.59 -12.86 15.67
N ARG A 143 2.83 -12.99 16.73
CA ARG A 143 1.51 -13.67 16.69
C ARG A 143 0.56 -13.02 15.67
N PHE A 144 0.61 -11.73 15.52
CA PHE A 144 -0.19 -11.00 14.53
C PHE A 144 0.48 -11.03 13.15
N HIS A 145 1.79 -10.83 13.12
CA HIS A 145 2.59 -10.79 11.90
C HIS A 145 2.70 -12.14 11.18
N ALA A 146 2.60 -13.25 11.91
CA ALA A 146 2.57 -14.60 11.35
C ALA A 146 1.41 -14.82 10.35
N VAL A 147 0.33 -14.05 10.41
CA VAL A 147 -0.74 -14.08 9.41
C VAL A 147 -0.21 -13.67 8.04
N HIS A 148 0.67 -12.65 7.99
CA HIS A 148 1.33 -12.23 6.75
C HIS A 148 2.27 -13.31 6.20
N HIS A 149 2.94 -14.07 7.06
CA HIS A 149 3.83 -15.16 6.69
C HIS A 149 3.15 -16.51 6.51
N SER A 150 1.81 -16.60 6.67
CA SER A 150 1.07 -17.85 6.57
C SER A 150 0.89 -18.40 5.14
N PRO A 151 0.89 -17.60 4.04
CA PRO A 151 0.66 -18.12 2.71
C PRO A 151 1.81 -19.01 2.24
N HIS A 152 1.47 -20.21 1.73
CA HIS A 152 2.43 -21.12 1.10
C HIS A 152 2.78 -20.74 -0.35
N ARG A 153 2.02 -19.83 -0.94
CA ARG A 153 2.15 -19.35 -2.32
C ARG A 153 2.32 -17.84 -2.29
N LEU A 154 3.13 -17.31 -3.21
CA LEU A 154 3.32 -15.87 -3.33
C LEU A 154 2.70 -15.38 -4.63
N TYR A 155 1.73 -14.49 -4.53
CA TYR A 155 1.07 -13.80 -5.63
C TYR A 155 0.48 -12.47 -5.14
N THR A 156 0.13 -11.58 -6.07
CA THR A 156 -0.16 -10.18 -5.78
C THR A 156 -1.25 -9.99 -4.71
N LEU A 157 -2.34 -10.76 -4.76
CA LEU A 157 -3.45 -10.54 -3.82
C LEU A 157 -3.11 -10.93 -2.38
N ASN A 158 -2.25 -11.93 -2.15
CA ASN A 158 -1.92 -12.34 -0.78
C ASN A 158 -0.93 -11.42 -0.06
N VAL A 159 -0.37 -10.43 -0.76
CA VAL A 159 0.35 -9.30 -0.12
C VAL A 159 -0.57 -8.57 0.87
N GLY A 160 -1.88 -8.62 0.64
CA GLY A 160 -2.89 -8.05 1.52
C GLY A 160 -3.25 -8.88 2.76
N ARG A 161 -2.67 -10.06 2.95
CA ARG A 161 -2.99 -10.95 4.08
C ARG A 161 -2.24 -10.49 5.33
N PHE A 162 -2.86 -9.59 6.09
CA PHE A 162 -2.36 -9.10 7.36
C PHE A 162 -3.43 -9.23 8.46
N HIS A 163 -2.99 -9.39 9.69
CA HIS A 163 -3.89 -9.21 10.83
C HIS A 163 -4.19 -7.71 10.99
N PRO A 164 -5.44 -7.29 11.33
CA PRO A 164 -5.77 -5.86 11.47
C PRO A 164 -4.91 -5.09 12.47
N ILE A 165 -4.39 -5.75 13.52
CA ILE A 165 -3.50 -5.13 14.52
C ILE A 165 -2.07 -4.92 13.97
N ASP A 166 -1.67 -5.68 12.96
CA ASP A 166 -0.34 -5.61 12.35
C ASP A 166 -0.26 -4.50 11.26
N LYS A 167 -1.37 -3.84 10.98
CA LYS A 167 -1.51 -2.84 9.94
C LYS A 167 -1.81 -1.45 10.51
#